data_fd8b0d8eed6b54e8119d160f2f7590c3
#
_entry.id   fd8b0d8eed6b54e8119d160f2f7590c3
#
_cell.length_a   1.000
_cell.length_b   1.000
_cell.length_c   1.000
_cell.angle_alpha   90.00
_cell.angle_beta   90.00
_cell.angle_gamma   90.00
#
_symmetry.space_group_name_H-M   'P 1'
#
loop_
_entity.id
_entity.type
_entity.pdbx_description
1 polymer ?
#
loop_
_entity_poly.entity_id
_entity_poly.type
_entity_poly.pdbx_seq_one_letter_code
_entity_poly.pdbx_strand_id
1 'polypeptide(L)'
;MKEYRLTDWLPTTKKEVELRGWNELDVILFSADAYVDHPSFGAAVIGRILEAEGLKIAIVPQPNWRDDLRDFRKLGRPRLFFGISGGCMDSMVNKYTANKRLRSEDAYTPDGRPDMRPEYPSTVYSQILKKLFPDVPVVIGGIEASLRRLSHYDYWQDKVQKSILCDSGADLLIYGMGEKPLADLVKNMKSLLTAEEPVLTSSKFRTIIGSVPQTAYLCRATEWTSAEDDLQLYSHEECLADKKKQASNFRHIEEESNKYSASRITQAVGNKIVVVNPPYPPMSQKDLDHSFDLPYTRLPHPKYKGKRIPAYDMIKFSINIHRGCFGGCAFCTISAHQGKFIVSRSKESILKEVKEVIQLPDFKGYLSDLGGPSANMYQMKGKEEAICKKCKRPSCIHPKVCPNLNTDHRPLLDIYHAVDALPGIKKSFIGSGVRYDLLLHQSKDEAINRSTAEYTRELIVNHVSGRLKVAPEHTSDRVLSVMRKPSFEQFETFKKIFDRINREENLRQQLIPYFISSHPGCNEEDMAELAVITKRLDFHLEQVQDFTPTPMTVATEAWYSGFHPYTLEPIFSAKTQREKLAQRQFFFWYQPEERKNIINELRRIGRSDLIDKLYGKGKDMERGKGKR
;
A
#
# COMPACT_ATOMS: atom_id res chain seq x y z
N MET A 1 -13.11 -31.77 -2.53
CA MET A 1 -13.33 -30.31 -2.62
C MET A 1 -14.29 -29.92 -1.51
N LYS A 2 -14.02 -28.82 -0.82
CA LYS A 2 -14.89 -28.27 0.22
C LYS A 2 -16.16 -27.72 -0.46
N GLU A 3 -17.33 -28.17 -0.02
CA GLU A 3 -18.59 -27.58 -0.46
C GLU A 3 -18.89 -26.35 0.39
N TYR A 4 -19.26 -25.26 -0.28
CA TYR A 4 -19.57 -23.98 0.35
C TYR A 4 -21.06 -23.69 0.24
N ARG A 5 -21.66 -23.25 1.36
CA ARG A 5 -23.04 -22.74 1.41
C ARG A 5 -23.01 -21.21 1.29
N LEU A 6 -24.08 -20.61 0.80
CA LEU A 6 -24.17 -19.14 0.65
C LEU A 6 -23.94 -18.41 2.00
N THR A 7 -24.29 -19.03 3.11
CA THR A 7 -24.06 -18.54 4.46
C THR A 7 -22.60 -18.56 4.93
N ASP A 8 -21.68 -19.17 4.17
CA ASP A 8 -20.26 -19.14 4.49
C ASP A 8 -19.61 -17.78 4.14
N TRP A 9 -20.25 -16.98 3.27
CA TRP A 9 -19.88 -15.58 3.04
C TRP A 9 -20.68 -14.65 3.94
N LEU A 10 -20.15 -13.46 4.22
CA LEU A 10 -20.94 -12.38 4.83
C LEU A 10 -22.05 -11.96 3.87
N PRO A 11 -23.26 -11.67 4.38
CA PRO A 11 -24.42 -11.36 3.54
C PRO A 11 -24.25 -10.03 2.80
N THR A 12 -24.79 -9.95 1.58
CA THR A 12 -24.80 -8.75 0.73
C THR A 12 -26.22 -8.28 0.38
N THR A 13 -27.21 -9.09 0.73
CA THR A 13 -28.64 -8.83 0.45
C THR A 13 -29.49 -9.15 1.69
N LYS A 14 -30.71 -8.60 1.74
CA LYS A 14 -31.67 -8.85 2.83
C LYS A 14 -32.01 -10.34 2.92
N LYS A 15 -32.19 -11.02 1.78
CA LYS A 15 -32.45 -12.48 1.74
C LYS A 15 -31.30 -13.29 2.38
N GLU A 16 -30.04 -12.89 2.16
CA GLU A 16 -28.90 -13.57 2.77
C GLU A 16 -28.81 -13.30 4.27
N VAL A 17 -29.23 -12.12 4.75
CA VAL A 17 -29.38 -11.81 6.17
C VAL A 17 -30.43 -12.70 6.83
N GLU A 18 -31.58 -12.85 6.18
CA GLU A 18 -32.68 -13.72 6.62
C GLU A 18 -32.26 -15.20 6.66
N LEU A 19 -31.47 -15.68 5.67
CA LEU A 19 -30.93 -17.04 5.65
C LEU A 19 -30.01 -17.35 6.83
N ARG A 20 -29.41 -16.33 7.46
CA ARG A 20 -28.63 -16.46 8.70
C ARG A 20 -29.51 -16.39 9.96
N GLY A 21 -30.82 -16.23 9.82
CA GLY A 21 -31.76 -16.06 10.94
C GLY A 21 -31.63 -14.69 11.62
N TRP A 22 -31.12 -13.68 10.92
CA TRP A 22 -30.93 -12.34 11.47
C TRP A 22 -32.09 -11.42 11.06
N ASN A 23 -32.67 -10.72 12.03
CA ASN A 23 -33.73 -9.74 11.81
C ASN A 23 -33.20 -8.32 11.71
N GLU A 24 -31.98 -8.09 12.20
CA GLU A 24 -31.31 -6.79 12.25
C GLU A 24 -29.80 -6.96 12.04
N LEU A 25 -29.14 -5.89 11.72
CA LEU A 25 -27.69 -5.83 11.54
C LEU A 25 -27.07 -4.86 12.54
N ASP A 26 -25.91 -5.24 13.07
CA ASP A 26 -25.11 -4.37 13.93
C ASP A 26 -24.29 -3.38 13.12
N VAL A 27 -23.69 -3.85 12.03
CA VAL A 27 -22.83 -3.05 11.15
C VAL A 27 -23.13 -3.36 9.69
N ILE A 28 -23.12 -2.34 8.85
CA ILE A 28 -23.18 -2.48 7.40
C ILE A 28 -21.92 -1.84 6.81
N LEU A 29 -21.12 -2.65 6.12
CA LEU A 29 -19.87 -2.20 5.50
C LEU A 29 -20.09 -1.87 4.03
N PHE A 30 -19.74 -0.66 3.62
CA PHE A 30 -19.72 -0.23 2.21
C PHE A 30 -18.29 -0.31 1.68
N SER A 31 -18.09 -1.01 0.58
CA SER A 31 -16.80 -1.18 -0.06
C SER A 31 -16.83 -0.71 -1.51
N ALA A 32 -15.80 0.02 -1.93
CA ALA A 32 -15.63 0.39 -3.33
C ALA A 32 -15.12 -0.77 -4.21
N ASP A 33 -14.64 -1.86 -3.61
CA ASP A 33 -14.23 -3.08 -4.30
C ASP A 33 -15.35 -4.10 -4.38
N ALA A 34 -15.27 -5.02 -5.35
CA ALA A 34 -16.05 -6.25 -5.35
C ALA A 34 -15.75 -7.07 -4.08
N TYR A 35 -16.74 -7.78 -3.56
CA TYR A 35 -16.56 -8.60 -2.37
C TYR A 35 -15.90 -9.94 -2.71
N VAL A 36 -14.66 -10.06 -2.29
CA VAL A 36 -13.90 -11.30 -2.24
C VAL A 36 -13.60 -11.60 -0.78
N ASP A 37 -14.02 -12.76 -0.29
CA ASP A 37 -13.85 -13.16 1.10
C ASP A 37 -12.45 -13.75 1.33
N HIS A 38 -11.45 -12.88 1.34
CA HIS A 38 -10.03 -13.23 1.35
C HIS A 38 -9.24 -12.31 2.29
N PRO A 39 -8.24 -12.81 3.03
CA PRO A 39 -7.47 -12.01 4.01
C PRO A 39 -6.63 -10.87 3.39
N SER A 40 -6.53 -10.79 2.07
CA SER A 40 -5.92 -9.65 1.36
C SER A 40 -6.93 -8.57 0.94
N PHE A 41 -8.22 -8.74 1.22
CA PHE A 41 -9.26 -7.75 0.91
C PHE A 41 -9.77 -7.09 2.20
N GLY A 42 -9.53 -5.78 2.36
CA GLY A 42 -9.80 -5.06 3.60
C GLY A 42 -11.24 -5.17 4.09
N ALA A 43 -12.23 -5.10 3.20
CA ALA A 43 -13.64 -5.25 3.60
C ALA A 43 -13.96 -6.64 4.16
N ALA A 44 -13.34 -7.70 3.63
CA ALA A 44 -13.48 -9.05 4.16
C ALA A 44 -12.81 -9.16 5.54
N VAL A 45 -11.58 -8.64 5.68
CA VAL A 45 -10.87 -8.66 6.98
C VAL A 45 -11.69 -7.97 8.06
N ILE A 46 -12.13 -6.75 7.81
CA ILE A 46 -12.93 -5.96 8.77
C ILE A 46 -14.25 -6.67 9.07
N GLY A 47 -14.92 -7.19 8.05
CA GLY A 47 -16.17 -7.93 8.24
C GLY A 47 -15.99 -9.19 9.09
N ARG A 48 -14.94 -9.97 8.85
CA ARG A 48 -14.65 -11.19 9.63
C ARG A 48 -14.20 -10.89 11.05
N ILE A 49 -13.43 -9.84 11.29
CA ILE A 49 -13.10 -9.38 12.65
C ILE A 49 -14.38 -9.01 13.43
N LEU A 50 -15.27 -8.22 12.82
CA LEU A 50 -16.52 -7.83 13.45
C LEU A 50 -17.46 -9.04 13.72
N GLU A 51 -17.50 -10.00 12.78
CA GLU A 51 -18.23 -11.26 12.97
C GLU A 51 -17.66 -12.06 14.15
N ALA A 52 -16.33 -12.13 14.28
CA ALA A 52 -15.65 -12.79 15.40
C ALA A 52 -15.93 -12.10 16.74
N GLU A 53 -16.17 -10.79 16.75
CA GLU A 53 -16.66 -10.04 17.92
C GLU A 53 -18.15 -10.29 18.23
N GLY A 54 -18.81 -11.20 17.52
CA GLY A 54 -20.20 -11.59 17.73
C GLY A 54 -21.22 -10.61 17.15
N LEU A 55 -20.84 -9.81 16.16
CA LEU A 55 -21.74 -8.85 15.52
C LEU A 55 -22.39 -9.45 14.26
N LYS A 56 -23.59 -8.98 13.96
CA LYS A 56 -24.33 -9.27 12.72
C LYS A 56 -23.94 -8.27 11.64
N ILE A 57 -23.19 -8.72 10.63
CA ILE A 57 -22.55 -7.88 9.64
C ILE A 57 -23.08 -8.17 8.24
N ALA A 58 -23.24 -7.12 7.44
CA ALA A 58 -23.43 -7.24 5.99
C ALA A 58 -22.45 -6.36 5.23
N ILE A 59 -22.12 -6.75 4.01
CA ILE A 59 -21.28 -5.97 3.10
C ILE A 59 -22.11 -5.50 1.91
N VAL A 60 -22.02 -4.22 1.58
CA VAL A 60 -22.56 -3.62 0.33
C VAL A 60 -21.37 -3.31 -0.57
N PRO A 61 -20.98 -4.24 -1.47
CA PRO A 61 -19.86 -4.01 -2.37
C PRO A 61 -20.30 -3.21 -3.57
N GLN A 62 -19.53 -2.19 -3.93
CA GLN A 62 -19.73 -1.33 -5.11
C GLN A 62 -21.18 -0.82 -5.26
N PRO A 63 -21.71 -0.08 -4.24
CA PRO A 63 -23.06 0.45 -4.31
C PRO A 63 -23.19 1.44 -5.47
N ASN A 64 -24.32 1.41 -6.18
CA ASN A 64 -24.59 2.41 -7.20
C ASN A 64 -24.94 3.75 -6.55
N TRP A 65 -24.13 4.77 -6.82
CA TRP A 65 -24.29 6.12 -6.26
C TRP A 65 -24.95 7.09 -7.25
N ARG A 66 -25.28 6.62 -8.46
CA ARG A 66 -25.81 7.44 -9.57
C ARG A 66 -27.33 7.31 -9.77
N ASP A 67 -27.95 6.33 -9.10
CA ASP A 67 -29.38 6.05 -9.24
C ASP A 67 -30.20 6.57 -8.03
N ASP A 68 -31.32 5.92 -7.75
CA ASP A 68 -32.22 6.20 -6.63
C ASP A 68 -31.64 5.84 -5.24
N LEU A 69 -30.37 5.48 -5.16
CA LEU A 69 -29.64 5.10 -3.94
C LEU A 69 -30.23 3.87 -3.24
N ARG A 70 -30.85 2.94 -3.99
CA ARG A 70 -31.44 1.72 -3.43
C ARG A 70 -30.41 0.85 -2.73
N ASP A 71 -29.16 0.80 -3.22
CA ASP A 71 -28.09 0.02 -2.62
C ASP A 71 -27.72 0.52 -1.21
N PHE A 72 -27.86 1.82 -0.97
CA PHE A 72 -27.60 2.42 0.34
C PHE A 72 -28.77 2.22 1.32
N ARG A 73 -29.97 1.90 0.84
CA ARG A 73 -31.19 1.72 1.66
C ARG A 73 -31.57 0.25 1.86
N LYS A 74 -31.15 -0.66 0.96
CA LYS A 74 -31.68 -2.04 0.89
C LYS A 74 -31.51 -2.89 2.16
N LEU A 75 -30.51 -2.60 2.99
CA LEU A 75 -30.25 -3.30 4.25
C LEU A 75 -30.76 -2.55 5.48
N GLY A 76 -31.32 -1.34 5.31
CA GLY A 76 -31.85 -0.54 6.39
C GLY A 76 -30.79 0.13 7.26
N ARG A 77 -31.16 0.41 8.52
CA ARG A 77 -30.33 1.04 9.54
C ARG A 77 -29.59 -0.02 10.36
N PRO A 78 -28.26 0.07 10.57
CA PRO A 78 -27.55 -0.77 11.52
C PRO A 78 -27.78 -0.29 12.96
N ARG A 79 -27.58 -1.18 13.93
CA ARG A 79 -27.66 -0.84 15.35
C ARG A 79 -26.49 0.02 15.83
N LEU A 80 -25.28 -0.19 15.29
CA LEU A 80 -24.06 0.48 15.74
C LEU A 80 -23.59 1.54 14.75
N PHE A 81 -23.16 1.17 13.55
CA PHE A 81 -22.59 2.12 12.59
C PHE A 81 -22.58 1.63 11.15
N PHE A 82 -22.41 2.57 10.24
CA PHE A 82 -21.98 2.29 8.87
C PHE A 82 -20.46 2.37 8.77
N GLY A 83 -19.82 1.30 8.28
CA GLY A 83 -18.41 1.29 7.95
C GLY A 83 -18.17 1.53 6.45
N ILE A 84 -17.14 2.29 6.10
CA ILE A 84 -16.83 2.60 4.70
C ILE A 84 -15.35 2.38 4.42
N SER A 85 -15.06 1.71 3.30
CA SER A 85 -13.72 1.56 2.73
C SER A 85 -13.68 1.97 1.26
N GLY A 86 -12.71 2.80 0.89
CA GLY A 86 -12.44 3.17 -0.50
C GLY A 86 -11.86 2.04 -1.36
N GLY A 87 -11.60 0.87 -0.78
CA GLY A 87 -11.02 -0.31 -1.43
C GLY A 87 -9.59 -0.62 -0.97
N CYS A 88 -8.99 -1.65 -1.59
CA CYS A 88 -7.64 -2.12 -1.29
C CYS A 88 -6.54 -1.19 -1.80
N MET A 89 -6.84 -0.34 -2.78
CA MET A 89 -5.96 0.71 -3.28
C MET A 89 -6.57 2.09 -3.06
N ASP A 90 -5.73 3.11 -3.03
CA ASP A 90 -6.21 4.49 -3.14
C ASP A 90 -7.06 4.64 -4.40
N SER A 91 -8.27 5.20 -4.25
CA SER A 91 -9.25 5.25 -5.33
C SER A 91 -8.77 6.03 -6.55
N MET A 92 -8.05 7.12 -6.33
CA MET A 92 -7.56 7.97 -7.40
C MET A 92 -6.37 7.34 -8.12
N VAL A 93 -5.46 6.67 -7.39
CA VAL A 93 -4.36 5.88 -7.97
C VAL A 93 -4.91 4.69 -8.77
N ASN A 94 -5.98 4.07 -8.29
CA ASN A 94 -6.63 2.97 -9.00
C ASN A 94 -7.35 3.43 -10.28
N LYS A 95 -7.98 4.60 -10.24
CA LYS A 95 -8.79 5.12 -11.35
C LYS A 95 -7.97 5.81 -12.44
N TYR A 96 -6.87 6.47 -12.08
CA TYR A 96 -6.09 7.31 -12.99
C TYR A 96 -4.63 6.87 -13.13
N THR A 97 -4.06 7.14 -14.30
CA THR A 97 -2.60 7.05 -14.52
C THR A 97 -1.89 8.28 -13.92
N ALA A 98 -0.54 8.24 -13.85
CA ALA A 98 0.29 9.38 -13.46
C ALA A 98 0.08 10.65 -14.33
N ASN A 99 -0.42 10.49 -15.55
CA ASN A 99 -0.76 11.59 -16.45
C ASN A 99 -2.25 11.96 -16.42
N LYS A 100 -2.95 11.63 -15.32
CA LYS A 100 -4.37 11.94 -15.08
C LYS A 100 -5.34 11.39 -16.15
N ARG A 101 -4.94 10.33 -16.87
CA ARG A 101 -5.82 9.63 -17.82
C ARG A 101 -6.56 8.52 -17.11
N LEU A 102 -7.84 8.36 -17.38
CA LEU A 102 -8.61 7.22 -16.90
C LEU A 102 -7.94 5.90 -17.35
N ARG A 103 -7.87 4.95 -16.42
CA ARG A 103 -7.45 3.58 -16.76
C ARG A 103 -8.60 2.88 -17.48
N SER A 104 -8.25 2.02 -18.44
CA SER A 104 -9.20 1.20 -19.18
C SER A 104 -9.77 0.05 -18.35
N GLU A 105 -9.11 -0.32 -17.26
CA GLU A 105 -9.48 -1.44 -16.40
C GLU A 105 -9.36 -1.08 -14.92
N ASP A 106 -10.26 -1.64 -14.10
CA ASP A 106 -10.20 -1.65 -12.65
C ASP A 106 -10.10 -3.11 -12.16
N ALA A 107 -8.94 -3.49 -11.66
CA ALA A 107 -8.66 -4.87 -11.24
C ALA A 107 -9.56 -5.36 -10.10
N TYR A 108 -10.16 -4.46 -9.33
CA TYR A 108 -11.00 -4.78 -8.17
C TYR A 108 -12.49 -4.84 -8.50
N THR A 109 -12.86 -4.80 -9.77
CA THR A 109 -14.24 -4.88 -10.23
C THR A 109 -14.50 -6.14 -11.05
N PRO A 110 -15.76 -6.61 -11.11
CA PRO A 110 -16.11 -7.74 -11.97
C PRO A 110 -15.81 -7.43 -13.44
N ASP A 111 -15.12 -8.36 -14.11
CA ASP A 111 -14.68 -8.29 -15.50
C ASP A 111 -13.72 -7.11 -15.78
N GLY A 112 -13.07 -6.57 -14.74
CA GLY A 112 -12.15 -5.44 -14.86
C GLY A 112 -12.83 -4.13 -15.28
N ARG A 113 -14.15 -4.01 -15.14
CA ARG A 113 -14.92 -2.85 -15.65
C ARG A 113 -14.46 -1.56 -14.96
N PRO A 114 -14.06 -0.53 -15.72
CA PRO A 114 -13.72 0.76 -15.15
C PRO A 114 -14.96 1.51 -14.66
N ASP A 115 -14.74 2.56 -13.85
CA ASP A 115 -15.78 3.50 -13.41
C ASP A 115 -16.94 2.89 -12.59
N MET A 116 -16.69 1.77 -11.92
CA MET A 116 -17.64 1.11 -11.01
C MET A 116 -17.60 1.68 -9.59
N ARG A 117 -16.76 2.68 -9.34
CA ARG A 117 -16.68 3.44 -8.09
C ARG A 117 -16.60 4.94 -8.36
N PRO A 118 -17.10 5.81 -7.46
CA PRO A 118 -16.92 7.25 -7.59
C PRO A 118 -15.45 7.63 -7.40
N GLU A 119 -15.11 8.86 -7.70
CA GLU A 119 -13.92 9.50 -7.15
C GLU A 119 -14.13 9.70 -5.65
N TYR A 120 -13.09 9.45 -4.86
CA TYR A 120 -13.13 9.57 -3.39
C TYR A 120 -14.33 8.83 -2.75
N PRO A 121 -14.49 7.51 -2.98
CA PRO A 121 -15.67 6.77 -2.53
C PRO A 121 -15.90 6.87 -1.03
N SER A 122 -14.87 6.99 -0.19
CA SER A 122 -15.05 7.19 1.25
C SER A 122 -15.81 8.47 1.56
N THR A 123 -15.55 9.55 0.82
CA THR A 123 -16.28 10.82 0.95
C THR A 123 -17.69 10.72 0.40
N VAL A 124 -17.84 10.22 -0.84
CA VAL A 124 -19.14 10.15 -1.50
C VAL A 124 -20.11 9.25 -0.76
N TYR A 125 -19.67 8.05 -0.35
CA TYR A 125 -20.53 7.10 0.37
C TYR A 125 -20.92 7.64 1.75
N SER A 126 -19.98 8.30 2.45
CA SER A 126 -20.25 8.91 3.75
C SER A 126 -21.30 10.01 3.64
N GLN A 127 -21.16 10.92 2.69
CA GLN A 127 -22.14 12.00 2.44
C GLN A 127 -23.54 11.46 2.13
N ILE A 128 -23.64 10.41 1.30
CA ILE A 128 -24.89 9.74 0.98
C ILE A 128 -25.52 9.15 2.24
N LEU A 129 -24.75 8.39 3.03
CA LEU A 129 -25.24 7.75 4.26
C LEU A 129 -25.66 8.77 5.30
N LYS A 130 -24.90 9.84 5.50
CA LYS A 130 -25.25 10.93 6.42
C LYS A 130 -26.53 11.68 5.98
N LYS A 131 -26.78 11.79 4.68
CA LYS A 131 -28.04 12.35 4.17
C LYS A 131 -29.22 11.41 4.40
N LEU A 132 -29.05 10.11 4.20
CA LEU A 132 -30.13 9.12 4.34
C LEU A 132 -30.40 8.75 5.80
N PHE A 133 -29.37 8.72 6.64
CA PHE A 133 -29.40 8.28 8.04
C PHE A 133 -28.60 9.23 8.93
N PRO A 134 -29.04 10.47 9.15
CA PRO A 134 -28.25 11.54 9.77
C PRO A 134 -27.82 11.24 11.22
N ASP A 135 -28.56 10.42 11.93
CA ASP A 135 -28.32 10.05 13.32
C ASP A 135 -27.47 8.78 13.51
N VAL A 136 -27.14 8.06 12.43
CA VAL A 136 -26.32 6.86 12.49
C VAL A 136 -24.83 7.21 12.41
N PRO A 137 -23.99 6.66 13.29
CA PRO A 137 -22.54 6.84 13.20
C PRO A 137 -21.98 6.33 11.85
N VAL A 138 -21.05 7.08 11.28
CA VAL A 138 -20.30 6.67 10.08
C VAL A 138 -18.83 6.61 10.43
N VAL A 139 -18.22 5.44 10.24
CA VAL A 139 -16.80 5.16 10.46
C VAL A 139 -16.14 4.89 9.11
N ILE A 140 -15.16 5.69 8.73
CA ILE A 140 -14.38 5.50 7.51
C ILE A 140 -13.02 4.87 7.84
N GLY A 141 -12.48 4.07 6.92
CA GLY A 141 -11.16 3.43 7.09
C GLY A 141 -10.57 2.94 5.78
N GLY A 142 -9.48 2.18 5.89
CA GLY A 142 -8.71 1.71 4.75
C GLY A 142 -7.73 2.75 4.23
N ILE A 143 -7.07 2.44 3.10
CA ILE A 143 -5.94 3.23 2.61
C ILE A 143 -6.33 4.67 2.23
N GLU A 144 -7.44 4.86 1.52
CA GLU A 144 -7.90 6.19 1.09
C GLU A 144 -8.11 7.14 2.27
N ALA A 145 -8.83 6.70 3.29
CA ALA A 145 -9.08 7.48 4.49
C ALA A 145 -7.79 7.72 5.29
N SER A 146 -6.94 6.70 5.46
CA SER A 146 -5.68 6.79 6.18
C SER A 146 -4.76 7.86 5.60
N LEU A 147 -4.65 7.92 4.27
CA LEU A 147 -3.77 8.84 3.58
C LEU A 147 -4.30 10.29 3.56
N ARG A 148 -5.58 10.51 3.88
CA ARG A 148 -6.26 11.82 3.85
C ARG A 148 -6.73 12.28 5.21
N ARG A 149 -6.19 11.71 6.31
CA ARG A 149 -6.62 12.03 7.69
C ARG A 149 -6.27 13.44 8.18
N LEU A 150 -5.28 14.08 7.56
CA LEU A 150 -4.83 15.46 7.81
C LEU A 150 -4.88 16.28 6.53
N SER A 151 -4.51 17.56 6.57
CA SER A 151 -4.32 18.35 5.36
C SER A 151 -3.25 17.71 4.49
N HIS A 152 -3.55 17.56 3.20
CA HIS A 152 -2.73 16.83 2.25
C HIS A 152 -2.83 17.43 0.86
N TYR A 153 -1.76 17.31 0.07
CA TYR A 153 -1.82 17.67 -1.34
C TYR A 153 -2.54 16.58 -2.13
N ASP A 154 -3.58 16.98 -2.85
CA ASP A 154 -4.28 16.13 -3.81
C ASP A 154 -3.79 16.42 -5.24
N TYR A 155 -3.14 15.43 -5.84
CA TYR A 155 -2.53 15.54 -7.16
C TYR A 155 -3.55 15.74 -8.27
N TRP A 156 -4.71 15.10 -8.19
CA TRP A 156 -5.72 15.13 -9.26
C TRP A 156 -6.46 16.45 -9.30
N GLN A 157 -6.72 17.04 -8.12
CA GLN A 157 -7.34 18.37 -7.99
C GLN A 157 -6.31 19.52 -7.98
N ASP A 158 -5.00 19.18 -7.91
CA ASP A 158 -3.88 20.14 -7.87
C ASP A 158 -4.00 21.20 -6.76
N LYS A 159 -4.39 20.76 -5.56
CA LYS A 159 -4.53 21.65 -4.39
C LYS A 159 -4.33 20.92 -3.08
N VAL A 160 -4.01 21.67 -2.03
CA VAL A 160 -4.04 21.15 -0.66
C VAL A 160 -5.50 21.04 -0.22
N GLN A 161 -5.90 19.83 0.14
CA GLN A 161 -7.21 19.51 0.68
C GLN A 161 -7.17 19.49 2.21
N LYS A 162 -8.32 19.74 2.82
CA LYS A 162 -8.57 19.52 4.24
C LYS A 162 -8.51 18.02 4.56
N SER A 163 -8.53 17.69 5.86
CA SER A 163 -8.80 16.31 6.28
C SER A 163 -10.09 15.79 5.62
N ILE A 164 -10.07 14.54 5.17
CA ILE A 164 -11.25 13.86 4.62
C ILE A 164 -12.46 13.89 5.58
N LEU A 165 -12.22 13.97 6.89
CA LEU A 165 -13.28 14.12 7.89
C LEU A 165 -14.08 15.42 7.73
N CYS A 166 -13.45 16.50 7.25
CA CYS A 166 -14.13 17.78 7.03
C CYS A 166 -15.17 17.69 5.91
N ASP A 167 -14.84 16.96 4.84
CA ASP A 167 -15.66 16.92 3.62
C ASP A 167 -16.62 15.72 3.63
N SER A 168 -16.23 14.59 4.20
CA SER A 168 -17.07 13.39 4.24
C SER A 168 -18.23 13.45 5.22
N GLY A 169 -18.09 14.24 6.29
CA GLY A 169 -19.05 14.26 7.41
C GLY A 169 -19.04 12.97 8.24
N ALA A 170 -18.05 12.09 8.06
CA ALA A 170 -17.88 10.91 8.91
C ALA A 170 -17.60 11.31 10.36
N ASP A 171 -18.09 10.49 11.30
CA ASP A 171 -17.91 10.75 12.74
C ASP A 171 -16.51 10.32 13.22
N LEU A 172 -15.95 9.26 12.64
CA LEU A 172 -14.65 8.72 13.02
C LEU A 172 -13.91 8.17 11.80
N LEU A 173 -12.59 8.28 11.83
CA LEU A 173 -11.67 7.64 10.90
C LEU A 173 -10.75 6.69 11.64
N ILE A 174 -10.66 5.43 11.18
CA ILE A 174 -9.66 4.46 11.63
C ILE A 174 -8.57 4.40 10.58
N TYR A 175 -7.32 4.73 10.95
CA TYR A 175 -6.19 4.71 10.01
C TYR A 175 -5.29 3.49 10.22
N GLY A 176 -4.55 3.15 9.18
CA GLY A 176 -3.66 1.98 9.21
C GLY A 176 -4.41 0.65 9.23
N MET A 177 -3.85 -0.33 9.92
CA MET A 177 -4.45 -1.66 10.06
C MET A 177 -5.55 -1.62 11.13
N GLY A 178 -6.80 -1.83 10.72
CA GLY A 178 -7.98 -1.52 11.51
C GLY A 178 -8.41 -2.57 12.53
N GLU A 179 -7.76 -3.71 12.63
CA GLU A 179 -8.23 -4.86 13.41
C GLU A 179 -8.38 -4.53 14.91
N LYS A 180 -7.31 -4.05 15.51
CA LYS A 180 -7.29 -3.72 16.95
C LYS A 180 -8.16 -2.52 17.31
N PRO A 181 -8.03 -1.35 16.65
CA PRO A 181 -8.88 -0.20 16.97
C PRO A 181 -10.36 -0.51 16.78
N LEU A 182 -10.71 -1.36 15.80
CA LEU A 182 -12.10 -1.71 15.58
C LEU A 182 -12.68 -2.60 16.70
N ALA A 183 -11.92 -3.59 17.16
CA ALA A 183 -12.32 -4.45 18.27
C ALA A 183 -12.55 -3.62 19.56
N ASP A 184 -11.62 -2.73 19.89
CA ASP A 184 -11.75 -1.86 21.07
C ASP A 184 -12.91 -0.85 20.92
N LEU A 185 -13.09 -0.31 19.70
CA LEU A 185 -14.21 0.59 19.41
C LEU A 185 -15.57 -0.10 19.62
N VAL A 186 -15.73 -1.31 19.08
CA VAL A 186 -16.95 -2.11 19.22
C VAL A 186 -17.23 -2.41 20.67
N LYS A 187 -16.22 -2.75 21.47
CA LYS A 187 -16.38 -2.96 22.92
C LYS A 187 -16.92 -1.70 23.60
N ASN A 188 -16.35 -0.53 23.27
CA ASN A 188 -16.82 0.74 23.82
C ASN A 188 -18.23 1.09 23.33
N MET A 189 -18.58 0.83 22.08
CA MET A 189 -19.92 1.03 21.54
C MET A 189 -20.97 0.16 22.24
N LYS A 190 -20.66 -1.12 22.45
CA LYS A 190 -21.56 -2.06 23.14
C LYS A 190 -21.90 -1.61 24.56
N SER A 191 -20.95 -0.97 25.25
CA SER A 191 -21.19 -0.44 26.61
C SER A 191 -22.17 0.74 26.68
N LEU A 192 -22.45 1.40 25.56
CA LEU A 192 -23.40 2.50 25.43
C LEU A 192 -24.84 2.04 25.15
N LEU A 193 -25.04 0.77 24.80
CA LEU A 193 -26.35 0.21 24.49
C LEU A 193 -27.03 -0.25 25.76
N THR A 194 -28.34 0.03 25.89
CA THR A 194 -29.21 -0.46 26.95
C THR A 194 -30.43 -1.17 26.34
N ALA A 195 -31.25 -1.80 27.18
CA ALA A 195 -32.51 -2.42 26.74
C ALA A 195 -33.48 -1.37 26.16
N GLU A 196 -33.52 -0.17 26.78
CA GLU A 196 -34.35 0.95 26.35
C GLU A 196 -33.82 1.66 25.12
N GLU A 197 -32.46 1.63 24.92
CA GLU A 197 -31.79 2.27 23.80
C GLU A 197 -30.85 1.27 23.07
N PRO A 198 -31.42 0.32 22.30
CA PRO A 198 -30.68 -0.76 21.68
C PRO A 198 -29.91 -0.33 20.42
N VAL A 199 -30.00 0.94 20.02
CA VAL A 199 -29.40 1.52 18.82
C VAL A 199 -28.49 2.68 19.17
N LEU A 200 -27.31 2.72 18.57
CA LEU A 200 -26.36 3.82 18.76
C LEU A 200 -26.71 5.01 17.89
N THR A 201 -26.70 6.21 18.48
CA THR A 201 -26.82 7.47 17.73
C THR A 201 -25.47 8.18 17.62
N SER A 202 -25.32 9.04 16.61
CA SER A 202 -24.09 9.85 16.44
C SER A 202 -23.80 10.73 17.67
N SER A 203 -24.82 11.21 18.38
CA SER A 203 -24.62 12.02 19.59
C SER A 203 -24.00 11.20 20.72
N LYS A 204 -24.52 9.99 20.98
CA LYS A 204 -23.94 9.07 21.98
C LYS A 204 -22.54 8.60 21.56
N PHE A 205 -22.36 8.29 20.28
CA PHE A 205 -21.08 7.87 19.76
C PHE A 205 -19.98 8.90 20.01
N ARG A 206 -20.29 10.20 19.91
CA ARG A 206 -19.33 11.28 20.18
C ARG A 206 -18.74 11.27 21.58
N THR A 207 -19.38 10.65 22.55
CA THR A 207 -18.84 10.56 23.92
C THR A 207 -17.64 9.64 24.05
N ILE A 208 -17.44 8.74 23.06
CA ILE A 208 -16.36 7.74 23.08
C ILE A 208 -15.35 7.88 21.93
N ILE A 209 -15.54 8.79 20.96
CA ILE A 209 -14.68 8.87 19.76
C ILE A 209 -13.21 9.14 20.07
N GLY A 210 -12.91 9.83 21.17
CA GLY A 210 -11.55 10.13 21.61
C GLY A 210 -10.87 9.00 22.38
N SER A 211 -11.59 7.93 22.74
CA SER A 211 -11.11 6.90 23.67
C SER A 211 -10.26 5.80 23.02
N VAL A 212 -10.23 5.72 21.70
CA VAL A 212 -9.57 4.63 20.96
C VAL A 212 -8.33 5.15 20.24
N PRO A 213 -7.14 4.56 20.47
CA PRO A 213 -5.94 4.85 19.68
C PRO A 213 -6.13 4.53 18.18
N GLN A 214 -5.24 5.06 17.34
CA GLN A 214 -5.22 4.81 15.89
C GLN A 214 -6.50 5.29 15.18
N THR A 215 -7.13 6.33 15.72
CA THR A 215 -8.32 6.97 15.16
C THR A 215 -8.09 8.45 14.91
N ALA A 216 -8.93 9.05 14.07
CA ALA A 216 -8.98 10.49 13.91
C ALA A 216 -10.44 10.97 13.90
N TYR A 217 -10.66 12.17 14.44
CA TYR A 217 -11.99 12.77 14.55
C TYR A 217 -11.93 14.31 14.51
N LEU A 218 -13.10 14.93 14.38
CA LEU A 218 -13.24 16.38 14.45
C LEU A 218 -13.87 16.80 15.77
N CYS A 219 -13.34 17.86 16.37
CA CYS A 219 -14.01 18.59 17.43
C CYS A 219 -14.08 20.09 17.10
N ARG A 220 -14.91 20.84 17.83
CA ARG A 220 -14.93 22.30 17.72
C ARG A 220 -13.69 22.88 18.39
N ALA A 221 -13.10 23.94 17.80
CA ALA A 221 -11.94 24.60 18.40
C ALA A 221 -12.23 25.13 19.82
N THR A 222 -13.46 25.54 20.10
CA THR A 222 -13.91 26.02 21.41
C THR A 222 -14.05 24.92 22.47
N GLU A 223 -14.12 23.66 22.05
CA GLU A 223 -14.28 22.49 22.93
C GLU A 223 -12.94 21.73 23.11
N TRP A 224 -11.89 22.15 22.39
CA TRP A 224 -10.60 21.49 22.41
C TRP A 224 -9.65 22.12 23.41
N THR A 225 -9.04 21.30 24.24
CA THR A 225 -7.90 21.67 25.08
C THR A 225 -6.73 20.77 24.76
N SER A 226 -5.63 21.36 24.28
CA SER A 226 -4.41 20.61 24.01
C SER A 226 -3.76 20.11 25.30
N ALA A 227 -3.29 18.87 25.28
CA ALA A 227 -2.39 18.36 26.32
C ALA A 227 -0.95 18.83 26.04
N GLU A 228 -0.09 18.76 27.05
CA GLU A 228 1.32 19.18 26.95
C GLU A 228 2.09 18.35 25.89
N ASP A 229 1.74 17.06 25.76
CA ASP A 229 2.38 16.13 24.83
C ASP A 229 1.77 16.14 23.42
N ASP A 230 0.76 16.96 23.15
CA ASP A 230 0.15 17.05 21.83
C ASP A 230 1.09 17.73 20.83
N LEU A 231 1.26 17.10 19.67
CA LEU A 231 1.98 17.71 18.56
C LEU A 231 1.00 18.56 17.73
N GLN A 232 1.10 19.86 17.89
CA GLN A 232 0.31 20.81 17.11
C GLN A 232 0.99 21.12 15.78
N LEU A 233 0.30 20.84 14.67
CA LEU A 233 0.74 21.20 13.32
C LEU A 233 0.32 22.62 12.94
N TYR A 234 0.99 23.20 11.96
CA TYR A 234 0.47 24.40 11.28
C TYR A 234 -0.94 24.12 10.75
N SER A 235 -1.83 25.11 10.88
CA SER A 235 -3.20 25.00 10.43
C SER A 235 -3.32 24.76 8.92
N HIS A 236 -4.46 24.32 8.47
CA HIS A 236 -4.75 24.17 7.03
C HIS A 236 -4.53 25.49 6.27
N GLU A 237 -5.00 26.61 6.84
CA GLU A 237 -4.90 27.93 6.26
C GLU A 237 -3.44 28.40 6.16
N GLU A 238 -2.63 28.13 7.16
CA GLU A 238 -1.18 28.40 7.12
C GLU A 238 -0.47 27.56 6.05
N CYS A 239 -0.87 26.29 5.88
CA CYS A 239 -0.34 25.42 4.84
C CYS A 239 -0.74 25.86 3.41
N LEU A 240 -1.91 26.48 3.25
CA LEU A 240 -2.33 27.10 1.99
C LEU A 240 -1.50 28.35 1.67
N ALA A 241 -1.17 29.15 2.69
CA ALA A 241 -0.40 30.38 2.55
C ALA A 241 1.09 30.15 2.34
N ASP A 242 1.66 29.09 2.93
CA ASP A 242 3.09 28.79 2.89
C ASP A 242 3.38 27.30 2.66
N LYS A 243 3.91 26.99 1.49
CA LYS A 243 4.28 25.62 1.09
C LYS A 243 5.37 25.00 1.98
N LYS A 244 6.24 25.80 2.61
CA LYS A 244 7.24 25.28 3.55
C LYS A 244 6.59 24.79 4.84
N LYS A 245 5.52 25.45 5.30
CA LYS A 245 4.74 24.99 6.45
C LYS A 245 4.08 23.62 6.17
N GLN A 246 3.52 23.43 4.98
CA GLN A 246 2.99 22.12 4.57
C GLN A 246 4.10 21.05 4.56
N ALA A 247 5.26 21.32 3.98
CA ALA A 247 6.40 20.41 3.98
C ALA A 247 6.89 20.09 5.40
N SER A 248 6.97 21.10 6.27
CA SER A 248 7.35 20.93 7.68
C SER A 248 6.35 20.07 8.45
N ASN A 249 5.05 20.30 8.27
CA ASN A 249 4.00 19.45 8.87
C ASN A 249 4.19 17.99 8.50
N PHE A 250 4.49 17.73 7.23
CA PHE A 250 4.65 16.34 6.76
C PHE A 250 5.82 15.63 7.45
N ARG A 251 6.94 16.31 7.67
CA ARG A 251 8.06 15.76 8.45
C ARG A 251 7.58 15.26 9.81
N HIS A 252 6.83 16.08 10.54
CA HIS A 252 6.30 15.71 11.86
C HIS A 252 5.32 14.54 11.79
N ILE A 253 4.43 14.53 10.78
CA ILE A 253 3.48 13.44 10.55
C ILE A 253 4.22 12.11 10.29
N GLU A 254 5.27 12.15 9.45
CA GLU A 254 6.04 10.95 9.14
C GLU A 254 6.86 10.48 10.36
N GLU A 255 7.49 11.39 11.10
CA GLU A 255 8.23 11.04 12.32
C GLU A 255 7.30 10.37 13.33
N GLU A 256 6.11 10.91 13.61
CA GLU A 256 5.15 10.33 14.53
C GLU A 256 4.61 8.98 14.03
N SER A 257 4.34 8.84 12.74
CA SER A 257 3.90 7.56 12.15
C SER A 257 4.95 6.44 12.26
N ASN A 258 6.22 6.78 12.51
CA ASN A 258 7.33 5.83 12.61
C ASN A 258 7.84 5.60 14.04
N LYS A 259 7.24 6.23 15.04
CA LYS A 259 7.55 6.01 16.46
C LYS A 259 6.82 4.77 17.00
N TYR A 260 7.42 4.14 17.98
CA TYR A 260 6.79 3.06 18.75
C TYR A 260 5.72 3.60 19.71
N SER A 261 6.01 4.77 20.30
CA SER A 261 5.09 5.55 21.12
C SER A 261 5.04 6.96 20.55
N ALA A 262 3.97 7.24 19.82
CA ALA A 262 3.77 8.51 19.15
C ALA A 262 2.92 9.47 20.00
N SER A 263 3.06 10.76 19.75
CA SER A 263 2.20 11.79 20.29
C SER A 263 0.88 11.87 19.53
N ARG A 264 -0.15 12.39 20.17
CA ARG A 264 -1.37 12.80 19.49
C ARG A 264 -1.06 14.00 18.60
N ILE A 265 -1.57 13.99 17.38
CA ILE A 265 -1.38 15.08 16.42
C ILE A 265 -2.67 15.89 16.34
N THR A 266 -2.54 17.23 16.34
CA THR A 266 -3.67 18.14 16.15
C THR A 266 -3.40 19.10 15.01
N GLN A 267 -4.45 19.42 14.22
CA GLN A 267 -4.38 20.42 13.15
C GLN A 267 -5.66 21.25 13.10
N ALA A 268 -5.53 22.55 13.19
CA ALA A 268 -6.64 23.48 13.04
C ALA A 268 -7.09 23.57 11.57
N VAL A 269 -8.41 23.59 11.34
CA VAL A 269 -9.07 23.76 10.05
C VAL A 269 -10.30 24.64 10.26
N GLY A 270 -10.21 25.93 9.99
CA GLY A 270 -11.26 26.90 10.29
C GLY A 270 -11.58 26.90 11.80
N ASN A 271 -12.85 26.68 12.14
CA ASN A 271 -13.33 26.61 13.52
C ASN A 271 -13.32 25.18 14.13
N LYS A 272 -12.62 24.25 13.49
CA LYS A 272 -12.51 22.85 13.93
C LYS A 272 -11.05 22.47 14.16
N ILE A 273 -10.86 21.45 14.98
CA ILE A 273 -9.58 20.77 15.17
C ILE A 273 -9.73 19.34 14.67
N VAL A 274 -8.83 18.93 13.80
CA VAL A 274 -8.61 17.52 13.46
C VAL A 274 -7.71 16.94 14.54
N VAL A 275 -8.19 15.92 15.23
CA VAL A 275 -7.43 15.21 16.26
C VAL A 275 -7.08 13.83 15.71
N VAL A 276 -5.80 13.48 15.73
CA VAL A 276 -5.30 12.16 15.33
C VAL A 276 -4.67 11.51 16.55
N ASN A 277 -5.36 10.52 17.12
CA ASN A 277 -4.84 9.75 18.23
C ASN A 277 -3.61 8.94 17.82
N PRO A 278 -2.63 8.70 18.71
CA PRO A 278 -1.46 7.90 18.42
C PRO A 278 -1.84 6.48 17.97
N PRO A 279 -1.00 5.83 17.13
CA PRO A 279 -1.23 4.45 16.74
C PRO A 279 -1.08 3.50 17.94
N TYR A 280 -1.66 2.31 17.85
CA TYR A 280 -1.28 1.22 18.74
C TYR A 280 0.20 0.87 18.57
N PRO A 281 0.85 0.34 19.61
CA PRO A 281 2.09 -0.41 19.42
C PRO A 281 1.93 -1.52 18.37
N PRO A 282 3.01 -1.98 17.74
CA PRO A 282 2.93 -3.06 16.76
C PRO A 282 2.14 -4.26 17.30
N MET A 283 1.25 -4.82 16.49
CA MET A 283 0.44 -5.99 16.86
C MET A 283 1.33 -7.15 17.33
N SER A 284 0.82 -7.98 18.21
CA SER A 284 1.47 -9.25 18.52
C SER A 284 1.33 -10.25 17.36
N GLN A 285 2.22 -11.24 17.28
CA GLN A 285 2.10 -12.35 16.34
C GLN A 285 0.75 -13.04 16.48
N LYS A 286 0.30 -13.26 17.73
CA LYS A 286 -0.99 -13.90 18.03
C LYS A 286 -2.19 -13.11 17.47
N ASP A 287 -2.17 -11.78 17.57
CA ASP A 287 -3.23 -10.94 17.01
C ASP A 287 -3.25 -10.99 15.49
N LEU A 288 -2.06 -11.01 14.87
CA LEU A 288 -1.94 -11.16 13.42
C LEU A 288 -2.41 -12.54 12.96
N ASP A 289 -1.99 -13.62 13.63
CA ASP A 289 -2.44 -14.99 13.34
C ASP A 289 -3.96 -15.09 13.45
N HIS A 290 -4.55 -14.54 14.52
CA HIS A 290 -6.00 -14.50 14.69
C HIS A 290 -6.71 -13.87 13.48
N SER A 291 -6.20 -12.74 13.00
CA SER A 291 -6.77 -12.05 11.83
C SER A 291 -6.74 -12.90 10.56
N PHE A 292 -5.66 -13.67 10.33
CA PHE A 292 -5.52 -14.53 9.16
C PHE A 292 -6.24 -15.88 9.31
N ASP A 293 -6.43 -16.36 10.53
CA ASP A 293 -7.02 -17.65 10.85
C ASP A 293 -8.57 -17.62 10.91
N LEU A 294 -9.18 -16.46 10.67
CA LEU A 294 -10.63 -16.31 10.57
C LEU A 294 -11.20 -17.12 9.39
N PRO A 295 -12.49 -17.49 9.42
CA PRO A 295 -13.08 -18.44 8.49
C PRO A 295 -13.34 -17.86 7.10
N TYR A 296 -12.29 -17.42 6.40
CA TYR A 296 -12.41 -16.97 5.02
C TYR A 296 -12.73 -18.12 4.08
N THR A 297 -13.63 -17.88 3.12
CA THR A 297 -13.85 -18.83 2.02
C THR A 297 -12.72 -18.81 1.01
N ARG A 298 -11.94 -17.73 0.96
CA ARG A 298 -10.91 -17.39 -0.04
C ARG A 298 -11.47 -17.33 -1.48
N LEU A 299 -12.75 -17.09 -1.63
CA LEU A 299 -13.45 -17.06 -2.92
C LEU A 299 -14.22 -15.73 -3.08
N PRO A 300 -14.45 -15.27 -4.32
CA PRO A 300 -15.42 -14.23 -4.60
C PRO A 300 -16.82 -14.64 -4.13
N HIS A 301 -17.61 -13.65 -3.71
CA HIS A 301 -19.02 -13.91 -3.34
C HIS A 301 -19.80 -14.52 -4.52
N PRO A 302 -20.70 -15.49 -4.31
CA PRO A 302 -21.44 -16.17 -5.37
C PRO A 302 -22.24 -15.27 -6.32
N LYS A 303 -22.57 -14.04 -5.91
CA LYS A 303 -23.17 -13.01 -6.81
C LYS A 303 -22.34 -12.71 -8.07
N TYR A 304 -21.04 -13.02 -8.04
CA TYR A 304 -20.12 -12.82 -9.18
C TYR A 304 -19.91 -14.09 -10.01
N LYS A 305 -20.75 -15.13 -9.83
CA LYS A 305 -20.64 -16.36 -10.63
C LYS A 305 -20.59 -16.05 -12.13
N GLY A 306 -19.58 -16.57 -12.81
CA GLY A 306 -19.34 -16.33 -14.24
C GLY A 306 -18.64 -15.00 -14.58
N LYS A 307 -18.26 -14.21 -13.57
CA LYS A 307 -17.49 -12.97 -13.75
C LYS A 307 -16.09 -13.11 -13.16
N ARG A 308 -15.12 -12.58 -13.86
CA ARG A 308 -13.73 -12.54 -13.41
C ARG A 308 -13.48 -11.31 -12.55
N ILE A 309 -12.72 -11.44 -11.46
CA ILE A 309 -12.17 -10.30 -10.69
C ILE A 309 -10.65 -10.37 -10.81
N PRO A 310 -10.00 -9.49 -11.62
CA PRO A 310 -8.58 -9.61 -11.92
C PRO A 310 -7.69 -9.60 -10.67
N ALA A 311 -7.97 -8.75 -9.69
CA ALA A 311 -7.22 -8.69 -8.44
C ALA A 311 -7.27 -10.02 -7.67
N TYR A 312 -8.41 -10.71 -7.65
CA TYR A 312 -8.52 -12.04 -7.05
C TYR A 312 -7.66 -13.08 -7.79
N ASP A 313 -7.69 -13.09 -9.13
CA ASP A 313 -6.88 -14.03 -9.92
C ASP A 313 -5.38 -13.87 -9.64
N MET A 314 -4.93 -12.64 -9.37
CA MET A 314 -3.51 -12.37 -9.06
C MET A 314 -3.08 -12.95 -7.71
N ILE A 315 -3.99 -13.03 -6.72
CA ILE A 315 -3.62 -13.33 -5.32
C ILE A 315 -4.24 -14.62 -4.77
N LYS A 316 -5.13 -15.28 -5.49
CA LYS A 316 -5.89 -16.46 -4.98
C LYS A 316 -5.01 -17.57 -4.41
N PHE A 317 -3.80 -17.73 -4.91
CA PHE A 317 -2.81 -18.70 -4.47
C PHE A 317 -1.58 -18.05 -3.84
N SER A 318 -1.72 -16.84 -3.30
CA SER A 318 -0.68 -16.18 -2.54
C SER A 318 -0.91 -16.32 -1.04
N ILE A 319 0.18 -16.36 -0.29
CA ILE A 319 0.20 -16.40 1.16
C ILE A 319 0.97 -15.21 1.68
N ASN A 320 0.31 -14.36 2.44
CA ASN A 320 0.97 -13.23 3.10
C ASN A 320 1.52 -13.69 4.45
N ILE A 321 2.84 -13.59 4.65
CA ILE A 321 3.53 -14.10 5.84
C ILE A 321 3.83 -13.03 6.89
N HIS A 322 3.78 -11.74 6.50
CA HIS A 322 4.00 -10.62 7.43
C HIS A 322 3.35 -9.33 6.90
N ARG A 323 3.17 -8.36 7.78
CA ARG A 323 2.77 -6.98 7.48
C ARG A 323 3.87 -6.01 7.89
N GLY A 324 3.79 -4.77 7.37
CA GLY A 324 4.75 -3.72 7.62
C GLY A 324 5.94 -3.75 6.64
N CYS A 325 6.65 -2.65 6.55
CA CYS A 325 7.86 -2.51 5.74
C CYS A 325 8.76 -1.41 6.30
N PHE A 326 9.96 -1.76 6.73
CA PHE A 326 10.94 -0.80 7.24
C PHE A 326 11.80 -0.15 6.14
N GLY A 327 11.43 -0.34 4.87
CA GLY A 327 12.12 0.27 3.73
C GLY A 327 12.10 1.78 3.73
N GLY A 328 10.95 2.37 4.08
CA GLY A 328 10.77 3.82 4.20
C GLY A 328 11.01 4.58 2.91
N CYS A 329 10.78 3.96 1.74
CA CYS A 329 10.93 4.63 0.43
C CYS A 329 10.06 5.87 0.36
N ALA A 330 10.61 6.99 -0.15
CA ALA A 330 10.00 8.30 -0.09
C ALA A 330 8.64 8.43 -0.82
N PHE A 331 8.36 7.53 -1.76
CA PHE A 331 7.15 7.52 -2.59
C PHE A 331 6.13 6.45 -2.19
N CYS A 332 6.45 5.58 -1.21
CA CYS A 332 5.67 4.39 -0.93
C CYS A 332 4.71 4.59 0.24
N THR A 333 3.45 4.20 0.07
CA THR A 333 2.41 4.32 1.09
C THR A 333 2.32 3.11 2.04
N ILE A 334 3.08 2.04 1.79
CA ILE A 334 3.04 0.83 2.63
C ILE A 334 3.41 1.16 4.07
N SER A 335 4.53 1.85 4.30
CA SER A 335 4.94 2.25 5.65
C SER A 335 3.94 3.19 6.32
N ALA A 336 3.30 4.08 5.54
CA ALA A 336 2.31 5.03 6.05
C ALA A 336 0.99 4.35 6.45
N HIS A 337 0.66 3.20 5.83
CA HIS A 337 -0.60 2.48 6.09
C HIS A 337 -0.40 1.24 6.97
N GLN A 338 0.57 0.38 6.67
CA GLN A 338 0.83 -0.84 7.44
C GLN A 338 1.83 -0.64 8.60
N GLY A 339 2.54 0.49 8.61
CA GLY A 339 3.58 0.81 9.57
C GLY A 339 4.97 0.31 9.15
N LYS A 340 5.98 0.82 9.86
CA LYS A 340 7.39 0.48 9.68
C LYS A 340 7.76 -0.88 10.30
N PHE A 341 7.13 -1.22 11.41
CA PHE A 341 7.49 -2.41 12.19
C PHE A 341 6.93 -3.67 11.54
N ILE A 342 7.81 -4.66 11.36
CA ILE A 342 7.38 -5.96 10.83
C ILE A 342 6.64 -6.73 11.90
N VAL A 343 5.44 -7.18 11.54
CA VAL A 343 4.65 -8.14 12.32
C VAL A 343 4.51 -9.40 11.49
N SER A 344 5.08 -10.49 11.94
CA SER A 344 5.13 -11.76 11.22
C SER A 344 4.15 -12.77 11.80
N ARG A 345 3.53 -13.54 10.92
CA ARG A 345 2.69 -14.68 11.30
C ARG A 345 3.54 -15.82 11.84
N SER A 346 2.93 -16.67 12.67
CA SER A 346 3.55 -17.94 13.06
C SER A 346 3.63 -18.91 11.88
N LYS A 347 4.55 -19.83 11.96
CA LYS A 347 4.69 -20.94 11.00
C LYS A 347 3.40 -21.77 10.93
N GLU A 348 2.78 -22.01 12.08
CA GLU A 348 1.55 -22.78 12.23
C GLU A 348 0.39 -22.13 11.47
N SER A 349 0.18 -20.79 11.63
CA SER A 349 -0.84 -20.04 10.91
C SER A 349 -0.59 -20.05 9.40
N ILE A 350 0.67 -19.89 8.95
CA ILE A 350 1.03 -19.95 7.53
C ILE A 350 0.72 -21.33 6.95
N LEU A 351 1.17 -22.42 7.61
CA LEU A 351 0.95 -23.78 7.14
C LEU A 351 -0.54 -24.17 7.13
N LYS A 352 -1.33 -23.67 8.11
CA LYS A 352 -2.77 -23.83 8.13
C LYS A 352 -3.41 -23.23 6.87
N GLU A 353 -3.07 -21.99 6.53
CA GLU A 353 -3.59 -21.32 5.35
C GLU A 353 -3.15 -22.01 4.04
N VAL A 354 -1.90 -22.47 3.94
CA VAL A 354 -1.44 -23.25 2.77
C VAL A 354 -2.27 -24.53 2.58
N LYS A 355 -2.59 -25.25 3.66
CA LYS A 355 -3.45 -26.44 3.60
C LYS A 355 -4.86 -26.12 3.09
N GLU A 356 -5.40 -24.95 3.43
CA GLU A 356 -6.68 -24.46 2.90
C GLU A 356 -6.60 -24.13 1.40
N VAL A 357 -5.52 -23.46 0.97
CA VAL A 357 -5.27 -23.15 -0.45
C VAL A 357 -5.14 -24.41 -1.30
N ILE A 358 -4.50 -25.46 -0.80
CA ILE A 358 -4.38 -26.76 -1.49
C ILE A 358 -5.78 -27.35 -1.81
N GLN A 359 -6.80 -27.04 -1.03
CA GLN A 359 -8.18 -27.54 -1.24
C GLN A 359 -8.99 -26.71 -2.25
N LEU A 360 -8.47 -25.58 -2.71
CA LEU A 360 -9.17 -24.73 -3.67
C LEU A 360 -9.32 -25.43 -5.03
N PRO A 361 -10.47 -25.25 -5.73
CA PRO A 361 -10.81 -26.04 -6.92
C PRO A 361 -9.77 -26.00 -8.05
N ASP A 362 -9.14 -24.84 -8.27
CA ASP A 362 -8.23 -24.62 -9.39
C ASP A 362 -6.75 -24.73 -8.99
N PHE A 363 -6.45 -25.16 -7.78
CA PHE A 363 -5.08 -25.26 -7.31
C PHE A 363 -4.35 -26.43 -8.00
N LYS A 364 -3.19 -26.15 -8.59
CA LYS A 364 -2.39 -27.13 -9.35
C LYS A 364 -1.04 -27.46 -8.70
N GLY A 365 -0.88 -27.09 -7.42
CA GLY A 365 0.34 -27.33 -6.65
C GLY A 365 1.34 -26.16 -6.66
N TYR A 366 0.96 -24.99 -7.17
CA TYR A 366 1.85 -23.83 -7.27
C TYR A 366 1.31 -22.67 -6.45
N LEU A 367 2.06 -22.23 -5.44
CA LEU A 367 1.81 -20.94 -4.79
C LEU A 367 2.42 -19.83 -5.64
N SER A 368 1.65 -18.79 -5.92
CA SER A 368 2.06 -17.67 -6.76
C SER A 368 2.96 -16.67 -6.03
N ASP A 369 2.80 -16.56 -4.71
CA ASP A 369 3.62 -15.74 -3.83
C ASP A 369 3.57 -16.27 -2.39
N LEU A 370 4.72 -16.52 -1.80
CA LEU A 370 4.90 -16.81 -0.38
C LEU A 370 5.74 -15.66 0.21
N GLY A 371 5.10 -14.53 0.50
CA GLY A 371 5.80 -13.30 0.79
C GLY A 371 5.01 -12.28 1.59
N GLY A 372 5.35 -11.02 1.44
CA GLY A 372 4.73 -9.89 2.12
C GLY A 372 4.99 -8.59 1.37
N PRO A 373 4.81 -7.41 2.01
CA PRO A 373 5.08 -6.12 1.37
C PRO A 373 6.50 -6.00 0.81
N SER A 374 7.44 -6.78 1.36
CA SER A 374 8.78 -7.05 0.84
C SER A 374 9.11 -8.49 1.16
N ALA A 375 9.51 -9.28 0.16
CA ALA A 375 9.64 -10.74 0.29
C ALA A 375 10.55 -11.20 1.44
N ASN A 376 11.65 -10.49 1.68
CA ASN A 376 12.70 -10.91 2.61
C ASN A 376 12.79 -10.05 3.89
N MET A 377 11.63 -9.75 4.51
CA MET A 377 11.58 -9.05 5.80
C MET A 377 10.94 -9.88 6.92
N TYR A 378 10.59 -11.13 6.67
CA TYR A 378 9.93 -11.99 7.65
C TYR A 378 10.75 -12.14 8.93
N GLN A 379 10.13 -11.89 10.07
CA GLN A 379 10.72 -11.88 11.43
C GLN A 379 11.91 -10.92 11.65
N MET A 380 12.19 -10.02 10.72
CA MET A 380 13.22 -9.01 10.91
C MET A 380 12.71 -7.88 11.80
N LYS A 381 13.37 -7.68 12.94
CA LYS A 381 13.04 -6.64 13.93
C LYS A 381 14.31 -6.13 14.62
N GLY A 382 14.17 -5.10 15.44
CA GLY A 382 15.28 -4.62 16.27
C GLY A 382 15.72 -5.69 17.29
N LYS A 383 17.02 -5.84 17.46
CA LYS A 383 17.63 -6.75 18.46
C LYS A 383 17.32 -6.28 19.88
N GLU A 384 17.40 -4.97 20.08
CA GLU A 384 17.10 -4.28 21.34
C GLU A 384 15.87 -3.38 21.15
N GLU A 385 14.75 -3.75 21.74
CA GLU A 385 13.49 -3.03 21.63
C GLU A 385 13.57 -1.62 22.24
N ALA A 386 14.35 -1.45 23.31
CA ALA A 386 14.55 -0.15 23.96
C ALA A 386 15.13 0.91 23.00
N ILE A 387 15.98 0.52 22.05
CA ILE A 387 16.51 1.40 21.00
C ILE A 387 15.39 1.75 20.02
N CYS A 388 14.59 0.77 19.61
CA CYS A 388 13.49 0.98 18.68
C CYS A 388 12.38 1.88 19.27
N LYS A 389 12.11 1.78 20.58
CA LYS A 389 11.13 2.64 21.28
C LYS A 389 11.47 4.12 21.22
N LYS A 390 12.75 4.48 21.14
CA LYS A 390 13.24 5.87 21.05
C LYS A 390 13.47 6.33 19.60
N CYS A 391 13.37 5.41 18.63
CA CYS A 391 13.72 5.68 17.24
C CYS A 391 12.57 6.35 16.49
N LYS A 392 12.89 7.46 15.80
CA LYS A 392 11.98 8.20 14.91
C LYS A 392 12.37 8.13 13.43
N ARG A 393 13.40 7.35 13.08
CA ARG A 393 13.85 7.19 11.69
C ARG A 393 12.76 6.54 10.84
N PRO A 394 12.49 7.04 9.64
CA PRO A 394 11.46 6.46 8.74
C PRO A 394 11.91 5.13 8.12
N SER A 395 13.23 4.86 8.06
CA SER A 395 13.79 3.63 7.47
C SER A 395 14.80 2.96 8.40
N CYS A 396 14.78 1.62 8.45
CA CYS A 396 15.82 0.83 9.13
C CYS A 396 16.99 0.42 8.20
N ILE A 397 16.89 0.73 6.90
CA ILE A 397 17.89 0.31 5.89
C ILE A 397 18.44 1.48 5.05
N HIS A 398 17.87 2.67 5.16
CA HIS A 398 18.40 3.86 4.48
C HIS A 398 18.83 4.93 5.52
N PRO A 399 19.95 5.65 5.29
CA PRO A 399 20.96 5.48 4.22
C PRO A 399 21.86 4.26 4.40
N LYS A 400 21.84 3.64 5.57
CA LYS A 400 22.57 2.41 5.91
C LYS A 400 21.69 1.50 6.75
N VAL A 401 21.90 0.19 6.65
CA VAL A 401 21.23 -0.80 7.49
C VAL A 401 21.51 -0.48 8.97
N CYS A 402 20.45 -0.44 9.77
CA CYS A 402 20.53 -0.13 11.19
C CYS A 402 21.31 -1.24 11.93
N PRO A 403 22.34 -0.91 12.72
CA PRO A 403 23.08 -1.92 13.47
C PRO A 403 22.21 -2.74 14.45
N ASN A 404 21.10 -2.14 14.89
CA ASN A 404 20.13 -2.81 15.76
C ASN A 404 19.14 -3.72 14.99
N LEU A 405 19.15 -3.72 13.65
CA LEU A 405 18.27 -4.58 12.86
C LEU A 405 18.82 -6.01 12.83
N ASN A 406 17.97 -6.98 13.18
CA ASN A 406 18.24 -8.38 12.90
C ASN A 406 17.93 -8.67 11.43
N THR A 407 18.94 -9.12 10.67
CA THR A 407 18.83 -9.44 9.23
C THR A 407 18.92 -10.93 8.95
N ASP A 408 18.62 -11.77 9.93
CA ASP A 408 18.68 -13.24 9.83
C ASP A 408 17.56 -13.79 8.93
N HIS A 409 17.93 -14.51 7.89
CA HIS A 409 17.00 -15.14 6.94
C HIS A 409 16.62 -16.59 7.29
N ARG A 410 17.20 -17.21 8.33
CA ARG A 410 16.88 -18.59 8.75
C ARG A 410 15.39 -18.83 9.00
N PRO A 411 14.63 -17.92 9.67
CA PRO A 411 13.20 -18.12 9.87
C PRO A 411 12.41 -18.17 8.55
N LEU A 412 12.88 -17.44 7.52
CA LEU A 412 12.24 -17.43 6.21
C LEU A 412 12.55 -18.70 5.42
N LEU A 413 13.80 -19.19 5.47
CA LEU A 413 14.19 -20.50 4.92
C LEU A 413 13.37 -21.64 5.54
N ASP A 414 13.18 -21.62 6.86
CA ASP A 414 12.36 -22.62 7.56
C ASP A 414 10.90 -22.62 7.08
N ILE A 415 10.33 -21.45 6.79
CA ILE A 415 8.98 -21.35 6.16
C ILE A 415 8.98 -21.97 4.77
N TYR A 416 9.96 -21.65 3.92
CA TYR A 416 10.01 -22.17 2.55
C TYR A 416 10.11 -23.70 2.54
N HIS A 417 11.05 -24.25 3.30
CA HIS A 417 11.21 -25.70 3.41
C HIS A 417 9.97 -26.39 3.97
N ALA A 418 9.33 -25.81 4.98
CA ALA A 418 8.13 -26.37 5.58
C ALA A 418 6.91 -26.35 4.63
N VAL A 419 6.78 -25.29 3.84
CA VAL A 419 5.70 -25.17 2.85
C VAL A 419 5.92 -26.14 1.69
N ASP A 420 7.14 -26.19 1.15
CA ASP A 420 7.44 -27.06 0.00
C ASP A 420 7.41 -28.55 0.36
N ALA A 421 7.57 -28.89 1.63
CA ALA A 421 7.39 -30.28 2.13
C ALA A 421 5.93 -30.72 2.26
N LEU A 422 4.94 -29.81 2.13
CA LEU A 422 3.55 -30.18 2.27
C LEU A 422 3.05 -31.00 1.07
N PRO A 423 2.33 -32.12 1.32
CA PRO A 423 1.66 -32.87 0.25
C PRO A 423 0.69 -31.96 -0.53
N GLY A 424 0.83 -31.94 -1.84
CA GLY A 424 0.01 -31.08 -2.73
C GLY A 424 0.72 -29.81 -3.18
N ILE A 425 1.84 -29.42 -2.57
CA ILE A 425 2.72 -28.36 -3.07
C ILE A 425 3.75 -28.98 -4.02
N LYS A 426 3.85 -28.44 -5.21
CA LYS A 426 4.91 -28.75 -6.18
C LYS A 426 6.02 -27.71 -6.13
N LYS A 427 5.65 -26.44 -5.93
CA LYS A 427 6.58 -25.32 -5.82
C LYS A 427 5.89 -24.10 -5.23
N SER A 428 6.61 -23.36 -4.37
CA SER A 428 6.22 -22.04 -3.92
C SER A 428 7.07 -20.98 -4.62
N PHE A 429 6.43 -19.96 -5.19
CA PHE A 429 7.11 -18.85 -5.84
C PHE A 429 7.10 -17.59 -4.99
N ILE A 430 7.99 -16.66 -5.31
CA ILE A 430 8.04 -15.32 -4.74
C ILE A 430 7.66 -14.34 -5.86
N GLY A 431 6.48 -13.75 -5.72
CA GLY A 431 5.97 -12.68 -6.59
C GLY A 431 6.22 -11.28 -6.04
N SER A 432 6.45 -11.17 -4.74
CA SER A 432 6.77 -9.93 -4.02
C SER A 432 8.17 -9.43 -4.35
N GLY A 433 8.38 -8.11 -4.23
CA GLY A 433 9.69 -7.50 -4.47
C GLY A 433 10.72 -7.88 -3.40
N VAL A 434 11.93 -8.18 -3.83
CA VAL A 434 13.06 -8.54 -2.96
C VAL A 434 13.93 -7.32 -2.67
N ARG A 435 14.31 -7.14 -1.41
CA ARG A 435 15.27 -6.13 -0.97
C ARG A 435 16.69 -6.69 -1.10
N TYR A 436 17.31 -6.45 -2.24
CA TYR A 436 18.68 -6.91 -2.52
C TYR A 436 19.74 -6.21 -1.66
N ASP A 437 19.47 -5.04 -1.13
CA ASP A 437 20.32 -4.36 -0.15
C ASP A 437 20.44 -5.13 1.17
N LEU A 438 19.39 -5.87 1.58
CA LEU A 438 19.47 -6.80 2.71
C LEU A 438 20.27 -8.07 2.36
N LEU A 439 20.21 -8.54 1.11
CA LEU A 439 20.97 -9.70 0.64
C LEU A 439 22.48 -9.40 0.52
N LEU A 440 22.83 -8.14 0.28
CA LEU A 440 24.22 -7.70 0.16
C LEU A 440 24.80 -7.21 1.49
N HIS A 441 23.96 -7.03 2.51
CA HIS A 441 24.41 -6.53 3.81
C HIS A 441 25.31 -7.56 4.51
N GLN A 442 26.47 -7.09 4.94
CA GLN A 442 27.39 -7.88 5.75
C GLN A 442 27.16 -7.59 7.24
N SER A 443 26.67 -8.60 7.95
CA SER A 443 26.54 -8.57 9.41
C SER A 443 27.91 -8.82 10.06
N LYS A 444 28.08 -8.39 11.32
CA LYS A 444 29.21 -8.80 12.16
C LYS A 444 29.13 -10.28 12.56
N ASP A 445 27.96 -10.88 12.46
CA ASP A 445 27.70 -12.28 12.76
C ASP A 445 27.80 -13.12 11.47
N GLU A 446 28.84 -13.96 11.39
CA GLU A 446 29.08 -14.83 10.23
C GLU A 446 27.96 -15.87 10.00
N ALA A 447 27.21 -16.25 11.03
CA ALA A 447 26.09 -17.16 10.88
C ALA A 447 24.95 -16.48 10.10
N ILE A 448 24.74 -15.18 10.32
CA ILE A 448 23.78 -14.38 9.55
C ILE A 448 24.24 -14.23 8.10
N ASN A 449 25.54 -13.98 7.85
CA ASN A 449 26.07 -13.87 6.48
C ASN A 449 25.88 -15.18 5.71
N ARG A 450 26.15 -16.33 6.35
CA ARG A 450 25.92 -17.66 5.75
C ARG A 450 24.43 -17.88 5.44
N SER A 451 23.54 -17.57 6.38
CA SER A 451 22.09 -17.73 6.15
C SER A 451 21.56 -16.82 5.03
N THR A 452 22.13 -15.63 4.90
CA THR A 452 21.79 -14.70 3.80
C THR A 452 22.25 -15.22 2.45
N ALA A 453 23.45 -15.82 2.38
CA ALA A 453 23.95 -16.44 1.15
C ALA A 453 23.13 -17.68 0.77
N GLU A 454 22.79 -18.53 1.74
CA GLU A 454 21.89 -19.68 1.58
C GLU A 454 20.51 -19.25 1.07
N TYR A 455 19.89 -18.28 1.72
CA TYR A 455 18.61 -17.73 1.31
C TYR A 455 18.66 -17.16 -0.13
N THR A 456 19.72 -16.43 -0.48
CA THR A 456 19.87 -15.87 -1.81
C THR A 456 19.89 -16.96 -2.88
N ARG A 457 20.63 -18.05 -2.62
CA ARG A 457 20.68 -19.20 -3.53
C ARG A 457 19.36 -19.93 -3.59
N GLU A 458 18.74 -20.22 -2.44
CA GLU A 458 17.44 -20.88 -2.34
C GLU A 458 16.36 -20.11 -3.10
N LEU A 459 16.29 -18.79 -2.88
CA LEU A 459 15.36 -17.91 -3.59
C LEU A 459 15.51 -18.05 -5.11
N ILE A 460 16.72 -17.91 -5.63
CA ILE A 460 16.98 -17.90 -7.08
C ILE A 460 16.71 -19.28 -7.68
N VAL A 461 17.17 -20.35 -7.04
CA VAL A 461 17.08 -21.71 -7.59
C VAL A 461 15.65 -22.24 -7.52
N ASN A 462 14.98 -22.05 -6.38
CA ASN A 462 13.73 -22.75 -6.09
C ASN A 462 12.48 -21.88 -6.18
N HIS A 463 12.57 -20.57 -5.96
CA HIS A 463 11.38 -19.71 -5.78
C HIS A 463 11.17 -18.65 -6.86
N VAL A 464 12.03 -18.60 -7.89
CA VAL A 464 11.83 -17.73 -9.05
C VAL A 464 11.15 -18.50 -10.19
N SER A 465 10.00 -18.01 -10.64
CA SER A 465 9.20 -18.63 -11.72
C SER A 465 9.70 -18.28 -13.15
N GLY A 466 11.01 -18.03 -13.29
CA GLY A 466 11.65 -17.61 -14.55
C GLY A 466 11.92 -16.10 -14.63
N ARG A 467 11.19 -15.27 -13.90
CA ARG A 467 11.35 -13.80 -13.89
C ARG A 467 11.31 -13.27 -12.46
N LEU A 468 12.42 -12.68 -12.00
CA LEU A 468 12.49 -12.03 -10.69
C LEU A 468 12.32 -10.52 -10.85
N LYS A 469 11.29 -9.99 -10.22
CA LYS A 469 11.04 -8.54 -10.17
C LYS A 469 11.90 -7.90 -9.08
N VAL A 470 12.62 -6.86 -9.45
CA VAL A 470 13.45 -6.06 -8.54
C VAL A 470 13.24 -4.57 -8.81
N ALA A 471 13.41 -3.77 -7.80
CA ALA A 471 13.06 -2.36 -7.85
C ALA A 471 14.28 -1.46 -7.56
N PRO A 472 15.25 -1.30 -8.50
CA PRO A 472 16.29 -0.29 -8.39
C PRO A 472 15.73 1.14 -8.42
N GLU A 473 14.63 1.38 -9.10
CA GLU A 473 13.86 2.61 -9.28
C GLU A 473 14.57 3.67 -10.13
N HIS A 474 15.89 3.83 -10.02
CA HIS A 474 16.70 4.76 -10.80
C HIS A 474 18.15 4.28 -10.87
N THR A 475 18.97 4.95 -11.71
CA THR A 475 20.43 4.70 -11.81
C THR A 475 21.28 5.81 -11.21
N SER A 476 20.72 7.01 -11.00
CA SER A 476 21.40 8.15 -10.38
C SER A 476 21.34 8.06 -8.86
N ASP A 477 22.48 7.96 -8.18
CA ASP A 477 22.55 7.88 -6.72
C ASP A 477 22.00 9.15 -6.05
N ARG A 478 22.08 10.30 -6.70
CA ARG A 478 21.46 11.53 -6.25
C ARG A 478 19.95 11.40 -6.17
N VAL A 479 19.32 10.85 -7.20
CA VAL A 479 17.87 10.58 -7.25
C VAL A 479 17.49 9.48 -6.26
N LEU A 480 18.28 8.40 -6.22
CA LEU A 480 18.08 7.27 -5.29
C LEU A 480 18.15 7.69 -3.83
N SER A 481 19.02 8.63 -3.48
CA SER A 481 19.08 9.20 -2.12
C SER A 481 17.78 9.91 -1.74
N VAL A 482 17.19 10.69 -2.65
CA VAL A 482 15.87 11.33 -2.44
C VAL A 482 14.76 10.28 -2.34
N MET A 483 14.82 9.23 -3.14
CA MET A 483 13.89 8.09 -3.10
C MET A 483 14.04 7.23 -1.83
N ARG A 484 15.11 7.40 -1.06
CA ARG A 484 15.51 6.53 0.06
C ARG A 484 15.73 5.08 -0.40
N LYS A 485 16.42 4.93 -1.52
CA LYS A 485 16.79 3.64 -2.11
C LYS A 485 18.31 3.42 -2.02
N PRO A 486 18.78 2.17 -2.07
CA PRO A 486 20.22 1.87 -2.13
C PRO A 486 20.84 2.39 -3.43
N SER A 487 22.17 2.57 -3.45
CA SER A 487 22.89 2.96 -4.67
C SER A 487 22.69 1.95 -5.80
N PHE A 488 22.80 2.41 -7.05
CA PHE A 488 22.64 1.53 -8.20
C PHE A 488 23.75 0.48 -8.31
N GLU A 489 24.92 0.75 -7.78
CA GLU A 489 26.03 -0.23 -7.68
C GLU A 489 25.60 -1.51 -6.93
N GLN A 490 24.77 -1.38 -5.90
CA GLN A 490 24.24 -2.55 -5.20
C GLN A 490 23.34 -3.41 -6.11
N PHE A 491 22.54 -2.78 -6.98
CA PHE A 491 21.77 -3.52 -7.97
C PHE A 491 22.68 -4.25 -8.96
N GLU A 492 23.72 -3.60 -9.48
CA GLU A 492 24.69 -4.26 -10.37
C GLU A 492 25.41 -5.43 -9.68
N THR A 493 25.75 -5.27 -8.40
CA THR A 493 26.34 -6.35 -7.58
C THR A 493 25.37 -7.52 -7.43
N PHE A 494 24.10 -7.24 -7.11
CA PHE A 494 23.09 -8.29 -7.04
C PHE A 494 22.87 -8.98 -8.38
N LYS A 495 22.85 -8.22 -9.48
CA LYS A 495 22.77 -8.79 -10.84
C LYS A 495 23.91 -9.77 -11.12
N LYS A 496 25.14 -9.44 -10.76
CA LYS A 496 26.29 -10.35 -10.92
C LYS A 496 26.11 -11.66 -10.14
N ILE A 497 25.57 -11.59 -8.92
CA ILE A 497 25.26 -12.78 -8.10
C ILE A 497 24.16 -13.61 -8.76
N PHE A 498 23.08 -12.97 -9.20
CA PHE A 498 21.97 -13.61 -9.90
C PHE A 498 22.43 -14.33 -11.16
N ASP A 499 23.20 -13.65 -12.03
CA ASP A 499 23.72 -14.20 -13.28
C ASP A 499 24.70 -15.36 -13.03
N ARG A 500 25.51 -15.29 -11.96
CA ARG A 500 26.42 -16.35 -11.56
C ARG A 500 25.64 -17.60 -11.14
N ILE A 501 24.66 -17.48 -10.25
CA ILE A 501 23.84 -18.62 -9.78
C ILE A 501 23.08 -19.23 -10.95
N ASN A 502 22.52 -18.42 -11.85
CA ASN A 502 21.84 -18.93 -13.05
C ASN A 502 22.78 -19.78 -13.94
N ARG A 503 24.02 -19.37 -14.10
CA ARG A 503 25.02 -20.16 -14.87
C ARG A 503 25.42 -21.45 -14.15
N GLU A 504 25.68 -21.37 -12.83
CA GLU A 504 26.05 -22.52 -12.01
C GLU A 504 24.97 -23.61 -12.00
N GLU A 505 23.68 -23.19 -11.94
CA GLU A 505 22.52 -24.08 -11.87
C GLU A 505 21.86 -24.33 -13.24
N ASN A 506 22.47 -23.85 -14.34
CA ASN A 506 21.95 -23.96 -15.71
C ASN A 506 20.50 -23.45 -15.84
N LEU A 507 20.17 -22.34 -15.17
CA LEU A 507 18.87 -21.69 -15.21
C LEU A 507 18.81 -20.62 -16.30
N ARG A 508 17.59 -20.31 -16.80
CA ARG A 508 17.33 -19.29 -17.83
C ARG A 508 16.38 -18.20 -17.30
N GLN A 509 16.64 -17.75 -16.09
CA GLN A 509 15.80 -16.73 -15.44
C GLN A 509 16.25 -15.32 -15.84
N GLN A 510 15.35 -14.35 -15.70
CA GLN A 510 15.58 -12.96 -16.02
C GLN A 510 15.29 -12.05 -14.82
N LEU A 511 16.11 -11.02 -14.62
CA LEU A 511 15.78 -9.89 -13.75
C LEU A 511 14.91 -8.91 -14.51
N ILE A 512 13.81 -8.48 -13.89
CA ILE A 512 12.88 -7.48 -14.43
C ILE A 512 12.98 -6.24 -13.54
N PRO A 513 13.78 -5.24 -13.90
CA PRO A 513 13.95 -4.04 -13.10
C PRO A 513 12.78 -3.08 -13.28
N TYR A 514 12.32 -2.49 -12.16
CA TYR A 514 11.36 -1.39 -12.13
C TYR A 514 12.10 -0.06 -12.08
N PHE A 515 11.63 0.92 -12.89
CA PHE A 515 12.17 2.28 -12.91
C PHE A 515 11.06 3.32 -12.86
N ILE A 516 11.37 4.44 -12.20
CA ILE A 516 10.46 5.57 -12.01
C ILE A 516 11.10 6.83 -12.59
N SER A 517 10.39 7.51 -13.50
CA SER A 517 10.72 8.86 -13.96
C SER A 517 9.96 9.93 -13.18
N SER A 518 10.35 11.17 -13.32
CA SER A 518 9.64 12.34 -12.78
C SER A 518 9.50 12.37 -11.25
N HIS A 519 10.30 11.58 -10.53
CA HIS A 519 10.40 11.66 -9.08
C HIS A 519 11.06 13.01 -8.68
N PRO A 520 10.68 13.62 -7.53
CA PRO A 520 11.43 14.78 -7.03
C PRO A 520 12.93 14.53 -7.02
N GLY A 521 13.69 15.53 -7.48
CA GLY A 521 15.14 15.45 -7.67
C GLY A 521 15.60 14.84 -8.99
N CYS A 522 14.73 14.24 -9.78
CA CYS A 522 15.08 13.68 -11.11
C CYS A 522 14.87 14.71 -12.22
N ASN A 523 15.87 14.88 -13.06
CA ASN A 523 15.82 15.72 -14.26
C ASN A 523 16.07 14.92 -15.54
N GLU A 524 16.08 15.58 -16.70
CA GLU A 524 16.28 14.94 -18.00
C GLU A 524 17.68 14.36 -18.16
N GLU A 525 18.69 14.96 -17.53
CA GLU A 525 20.07 14.46 -17.58
C GLU A 525 20.21 13.13 -16.85
N ASP A 526 19.60 13.00 -15.66
CA ASP A 526 19.55 11.73 -14.91
C ASP A 526 18.91 10.60 -15.75
N MET A 527 17.85 10.94 -16.50
CA MET A 527 17.16 9.98 -17.36
C MET A 527 17.95 9.62 -18.61
N ALA A 528 18.69 10.56 -19.17
CA ALA A 528 19.60 10.31 -20.29
C ALA A 528 20.73 9.34 -19.89
N GLU A 529 21.31 9.51 -18.72
CA GLU A 529 22.30 8.60 -18.16
C GLU A 529 21.70 7.23 -17.85
N LEU A 530 20.45 7.17 -17.32
CA LEU A 530 19.72 5.91 -17.12
C LEU A 530 19.58 5.14 -18.44
N ALA A 531 19.25 5.82 -19.55
CA ALA A 531 19.14 5.17 -20.85
C ALA A 531 20.47 4.52 -21.30
N VAL A 532 21.59 5.21 -21.11
CA VAL A 532 22.93 4.68 -21.43
C VAL A 532 23.28 3.47 -20.56
N ILE A 533 23.00 3.54 -19.25
CA ILE A 533 23.28 2.46 -18.30
C ILE A 533 22.42 1.24 -18.62
N THR A 534 21.12 1.42 -18.85
CA THR A 534 20.20 0.31 -19.18
C THR A 534 20.56 -0.34 -20.52
N LYS A 535 21.03 0.43 -21.51
CA LYS A 535 21.60 -0.11 -22.74
C LYS A 535 22.85 -0.95 -22.48
N ARG A 536 23.79 -0.45 -21.68
CA ARG A 536 25.01 -1.20 -21.31
C ARG A 536 24.69 -2.53 -20.63
N LEU A 537 23.63 -2.58 -19.83
CA LEU A 537 23.18 -3.77 -19.11
C LEU A 537 22.22 -4.65 -19.92
N ASP A 538 21.95 -4.29 -21.18
CA ASP A 538 21.03 -4.98 -22.09
C ASP A 538 19.60 -5.13 -21.54
N PHE A 539 19.09 -4.06 -20.88
CA PHE A 539 17.71 -4.00 -20.42
C PHE A 539 16.81 -3.24 -21.39
N HIS A 540 15.91 -3.96 -22.06
CA HIS A 540 14.75 -3.36 -22.70
C HIS A 540 13.63 -3.23 -21.64
N LEU A 541 13.38 -2.01 -21.18
CA LEU A 541 12.57 -1.78 -19.99
C LEU A 541 11.09 -2.06 -20.26
N GLU A 542 10.49 -2.93 -19.46
CA GLU A 542 9.08 -3.30 -19.53
C GLU A 542 8.27 -2.68 -18.37
N GLN A 543 8.91 -2.53 -17.21
CA GLN A 543 8.27 -2.06 -15.98
C GLN A 543 8.75 -0.65 -15.65
N VAL A 544 8.11 0.32 -16.27
CA VAL A 544 8.41 1.74 -16.10
C VAL A 544 7.14 2.52 -15.78
N GLN A 545 7.27 3.51 -14.91
CA GLN A 545 6.16 4.41 -14.58
C GLN A 545 6.67 5.82 -14.27
N ASP A 546 5.80 6.80 -14.52
CA ASP A 546 6.02 8.14 -14.02
C ASP A 546 5.61 8.20 -12.55
N PHE A 547 6.34 8.97 -11.76
CA PHE A 547 5.97 9.22 -10.37
C PHE A 547 4.53 9.76 -10.29
N THR A 548 3.71 9.11 -9.47
CA THR A 548 2.35 9.53 -9.17
C THR A 548 2.31 10.06 -7.74
N PRO A 549 2.16 11.37 -7.54
CA PRO A 549 2.03 11.93 -6.21
C PRO A 549 0.84 11.31 -5.47
N THR A 550 1.11 10.58 -4.40
CA THR A 550 0.11 9.94 -3.55
C THR A 550 0.17 10.58 -2.17
N PRO A 551 -0.95 10.99 -1.56
CA PRO A 551 -0.94 11.63 -0.25
C PRO A 551 -0.16 10.82 0.80
N MET A 552 0.35 11.47 1.84
CA MET A 552 1.15 10.87 2.93
C MET A 552 2.47 10.24 2.50
N THR A 553 3.12 10.79 1.48
CA THR A 553 4.49 10.41 1.11
C THR A 553 5.41 11.63 1.05
N VAL A 554 6.67 11.46 1.46
CA VAL A 554 7.71 12.52 1.38
C VAL A 554 7.83 13.07 -0.03
N ALA A 555 7.82 12.16 -1.01
CA ALA A 555 7.96 12.53 -2.42
C ALA A 555 6.80 13.40 -2.90
N THR A 556 5.58 13.16 -2.44
CA THR A 556 4.41 14.00 -2.80
C THR A 556 4.53 15.41 -2.23
N GLU A 557 4.94 15.53 -0.98
CA GLU A 557 5.13 16.84 -0.35
C GLU A 557 6.30 17.61 -0.98
N ALA A 558 7.40 16.92 -1.30
CA ALA A 558 8.51 17.51 -2.05
C ALA A 558 8.07 17.96 -3.46
N TRP A 559 7.28 17.13 -4.15
CA TRP A 559 6.75 17.44 -5.48
C TRP A 559 5.84 18.68 -5.46
N TYR A 560 4.94 18.75 -4.48
CA TYR A 560 4.02 19.88 -4.34
C TYR A 560 4.73 21.15 -3.92
N SER A 561 5.45 21.09 -2.79
CA SER A 561 6.03 22.28 -2.16
C SER A 561 7.21 22.83 -2.94
N GLY A 562 7.99 21.98 -3.62
CA GLY A 562 9.29 22.34 -4.19
C GLY A 562 10.41 22.37 -3.15
N PHE A 563 10.16 21.84 -1.93
CA PHE A 563 11.12 21.75 -0.84
C PHE A 563 11.19 20.33 -0.29
N HIS A 564 12.40 19.90 0.07
CA HIS A 564 12.56 18.63 0.76
C HIS A 564 12.01 18.72 2.21
N PRO A 565 11.03 17.91 2.63
CA PRO A 565 10.34 18.07 3.91
C PRO A 565 11.24 18.09 5.16
N TYR A 566 12.39 17.43 5.11
CA TYR A 566 13.32 17.34 6.25
C TYR A 566 14.36 18.45 6.30
N THR A 567 14.85 18.93 5.16
CA THR A 567 15.91 19.96 5.09
C THR A 567 15.36 21.32 4.73
N LEU A 568 14.17 21.39 4.16
CA LEU A 568 13.54 22.58 3.58
C LEU A 568 14.39 23.25 2.47
N GLU A 569 15.34 22.51 1.91
CA GLU A 569 16.08 22.93 0.73
C GLU A 569 15.24 22.77 -0.54
N PRO A 570 15.41 23.67 -1.52
CA PRO A 570 14.72 23.56 -2.80
C PRO A 570 15.00 22.23 -3.51
N ILE A 571 13.98 21.63 -4.09
CA ILE A 571 14.10 20.41 -4.87
C ILE A 571 13.30 20.51 -6.17
N PHE A 572 13.95 20.18 -7.28
CA PHE A 572 13.31 20.15 -8.59
C PHE A 572 12.28 19.02 -8.67
N SER A 573 11.16 19.26 -9.37
CA SER A 573 10.16 18.25 -9.69
C SER A 573 9.55 18.56 -11.06
N ALA A 574 9.47 17.57 -11.94
CA ALA A 574 8.78 17.67 -13.23
C ALA A 574 7.27 17.79 -13.01
N LYS A 575 6.71 18.98 -13.22
CA LYS A 575 5.28 19.27 -12.95
C LYS A 575 4.44 19.28 -14.22
N THR A 576 5.00 19.77 -15.31
CA THR A 576 4.29 19.88 -16.58
C THR A 576 4.31 18.56 -17.35
N GLN A 577 3.31 18.34 -18.20
CA GLN A 577 3.26 17.18 -19.07
C GLN A 577 4.50 17.12 -19.99
N ARG A 578 4.99 18.27 -20.45
CA ARG A 578 6.19 18.36 -21.28
C ARG A 578 7.42 17.83 -20.56
N GLU A 579 7.66 18.29 -19.30
CA GLU A 579 8.79 17.84 -18.49
C GLU A 579 8.73 16.33 -18.22
N LYS A 580 7.54 15.81 -17.89
CA LYS A 580 7.34 14.37 -17.67
C LYS A 580 7.62 13.55 -18.93
N LEU A 581 7.14 13.97 -20.08
CA LEU A 581 7.38 13.29 -21.35
C LEU A 581 8.85 13.38 -21.76
N ALA A 582 9.51 14.53 -21.52
CA ALA A 582 10.94 14.70 -21.77
C ALA A 582 11.80 13.72 -20.96
N GLN A 583 11.39 13.38 -19.74
CA GLN A 583 12.05 12.36 -18.94
C GLN A 583 11.67 10.95 -19.40
N ARG A 584 10.38 10.67 -19.58
CA ARG A 584 9.86 9.34 -19.86
C ARG A 584 10.39 8.72 -21.15
N GLN A 585 10.61 9.51 -22.22
CA GLN A 585 11.09 9.02 -23.51
C GLN A 585 12.39 8.23 -23.40
N PHE A 586 13.28 8.56 -22.45
CA PHE A 586 14.56 7.89 -22.26
C PHE A 586 14.44 6.41 -21.84
N PHE A 587 13.33 5.99 -21.27
CA PHE A 587 13.06 4.58 -21.00
C PHE A 587 12.99 3.74 -22.29
N PHE A 588 12.60 4.36 -23.40
CA PHE A 588 12.32 3.69 -24.67
C PHE A 588 13.42 3.95 -25.71
N TRP A 589 14.67 4.17 -25.24
CA TRP A 589 15.83 4.44 -26.10
C TRP A 589 16.00 3.43 -27.23
N TYR A 590 15.53 2.19 -27.09
CA TYR A 590 15.61 1.11 -28.05
C TYR A 590 14.50 1.15 -29.12
N GLN A 591 13.46 1.95 -28.93
CA GLN A 591 12.37 2.09 -29.90
C GLN A 591 12.76 3.08 -31.01
N PRO A 592 12.65 2.67 -32.30
CA PRO A 592 13.04 3.54 -33.44
C PRO A 592 12.26 4.86 -33.47
N GLU A 593 11.00 4.84 -33.04
CA GLU A 593 10.09 6.00 -33.02
C GLU A 593 10.58 7.09 -32.07
N GLU A 594 11.18 6.71 -30.94
CA GLU A 594 11.67 7.65 -29.93
C GLU A 594 13.07 8.19 -30.22
N ARG A 595 13.81 7.57 -31.11
CA ARG A 595 15.22 7.95 -31.41
C ARG A 595 15.38 9.42 -31.76
N LYS A 596 14.53 9.97 -32.64
CA LYS A 596 14.58 11.37 -33.05
C LYS A 596 14.32 12.31 -31.89
N ASN A 597 13.31 11.99 -31.09
CA ASN A 597 12.91 12.78 -29.92
C ASN A 597 14.06 12.81 -28.89
N ILE A 598 14.64 11.65 -28.59
CA ILE A 598 15.76 11.51 -27.64
C ILE A 598 16.99 12.27 -28.13
N ILE A 599 17.35 12.20 -29.40
CA ILE A 599 18.50 12.95 -29.96
C ILE A 599 18.28 14.46 -29.84
N ASN A 600 17.06 14.94 -30.12
CA ASN A 600 16.74 16.36 -29.99
C ASN A 600 16.80 16.79 -28.52
N GLU A 601 16.31 15.97 -27.61
CA GLU A 601 16.35 16.25 -26.19
C GLU A 601 17.78 16.28 -25.64
N LEU A 602 18.63 15.31 -26.03
CA LEU A 602 20.05 15.27 -25.68
C LEU A 602 20.80 16.54 -26.13
N ARG A 603 20.49 17.04 -27.34
CA ARG A 603 21.04 18.32 -27.82
C ARG A 603 20.54 19.50 -27.01
N ARG A 604 19.26 19.52 -26.67
CA ARG A 604 18.62 20.57 -25.87
C ARG A 604 19.25 20.70 -24.47
N ILE A 605 19.53 19.58 -23.82
CA ILE A 605 20.15 19.55 -22.49
C ILE A 605 21.69 19.61 -22.51
N GLY A 606 22.30 19.78 -23.69
CA GLY A 606 23.76 19.88 -23.84
C GLY A 606 24.53 18.56 -23.70
N ARG A 607 23.83 17.40 -23.74
CA ARG A 607 24.41 16.05 -23.56
C ARG A 607 24.57 15.30 -24.88
N SER A 608 25.05 15.98 -25.93
CA SER A 608 25.33 15.34 -27.24
C SER A 608 26.36 14.19 -27.16
N ASP A 609 27.20 14.18 -26.09
CA ASP A 609 28.16 13.10 -25.81
C ASP A 609 27.48 11.74 -25.61
N LEU A 610 26.21 11.72 -25.19
CA LEU A 610 25.43 10.50 -24.97
C LEU A 610 24.80 9.94 -26.27
N ILE A 611 24.72 10.72 -27.34
CA ILE A 611 24.15 10.28 -28.62
C ILE A 611 24.96 9.10 -29.18
N ASP A 612 26.28 9.24 -29.18
CA ASP A 612 27.17 8.16 -29.69
C ASP A 612 27.11 6.91 -28.82
N LYS A 613 26.93 7.08 -27.47
CA LYS A 613 26.77 5.96 -26.53
C LYS A 613 25.47 5.20 -26.77
N LEU A 614 24.37 5.92 -27.07
CA LEU A 614 23.08 5.32 -27.32
C LEU A 614 22.93 4.75 -28.74
N TYR A 615 23.47 5.41 -29.76
CA TYR A 615 23.14 5.11 -31.15
C TYR A 615 24.34 4.84 -32.06
N GLY A 616 25.57 4.88 -31.53
CA GLY A 616 26.80 4.66 -32.30
C GLY A 616 27.26 5.89 -33.12
N LYS A 617 28.54 5.91 -33.50
CA LYS A 617 29.05 6.96 -34.36
C LYS A 617 28.52 6.75 -35.80
N GLY A 618 27.63 7.62 -36.23
CA GLY A 618 27.18 7.98 -37.61
C GLY A 618 27.29 7.04 -38.81
N LYS A 619 27.88 5.84 -38.71
CA LYS A 619 28.05 4.90 -39.86
C LYS A 619 26.86 3.94 -40.06
N ASP A 620 25.93 3.83 -39.13
CA ASP A 620 24.77 2.94 -39.25
C ASP A 620 23.47 3.64 -39.70
N MET A 621 23.53 4.92 -40.11
CA MET A 621 22.37 5.65 -40.62
C MET A 621 21.89 5.21 -42.02
N GLU A 622 22.67 4.46 -42.78
CA GLU A 622 22.33 4.09 -44.17
C GLU A 622 21.88 2.63 -44.37
N ARG A 623 21.97 1.77 -43.35
CA ARG A 623 21.62 0.35 -43.53
C ARG A 623 20.12 0.01 -43.35
N GLY A 624 19.28 0.99 -43.02
CA GLY A 624 17.82 0.81 -42.83
C GLY A 624 16.95 0.96 -44.09
N LYS A 625 17.54 1.26 -45.27
CA LYS A 625 16.77 1.47 -46.51
C LYS A 625 16.93 0.36 -47.57
N GLY A 626 17.26 -0.82 -47.19
CA GLY A 626 17.42 -1.87 -48.17
C GLY A 626 17.13 -3.25 -47.65
N LYS A 627 15.84 -3.61 -47.54
CA LYS A 627 15.26 -4.91 -47.86
C LYS A 627 13.76 -4.88 -47.58
N ARG A 628 13.00 -4.79 -48.68
CA ARG A 628 11.57 -5.17 -48.70
C ARG A 628 11.44 -6.67 -48.55
#